data_62addddd9d36939575539dd7b4fc0134
#
_entry.id   62addddd9d36939575539dd7b4fc0134
#
_cell.length_a   1.000
_cell.length_b   1.000
_cell.length_c   1.000
_cell.angle_alpha   90.00
_cell.angle_beta   90.00
_cell.angle_gamma   90.00
#
_symmetry.space_group_name_H-M   'P 1'
#
loop_
_entity.id
_entity.type
_entity.pdbx_description
1 polymer ?
#
loop_
_entity_poly.entity_id
_entity_poly.type
_entity_poly.pdbx_seq_one_letter_code
_entity_poly.pdbx_strand_id
1 'polypeptide(L)'
;QQSGGALIASTTSGTLIEGTNSYGDAFYIRNSEAKNVVLENAGSLTVVTGSRAVDTIINANGKMDVYGKDVGTVLNSAGTQTIYASATSDKANIKGGKQTVYGLATEANIESGEQIVDGGSTEKTHINGGTQTVQNYGKAINTDIVSGLQQIMANGTAEGSIINGCSQVVNEGGLAENSVLNDGGTLDVREKGSATGIQQSSQGALVATTRATRVTGTRADGVAFSIEQGAANNILLANGGVLTMESDTSSDKTQVNTGGREIVKTKATATGTTLTGGEQIVEGVANETTINDGGIQTVSANGEAIKTKINEGGTLTVNDNGKATDIVQNSGAALQTSTANGIEISGTHQYGTFSISGNLATNMLLENGGNLLVLAGTEARDSTVGSGGAANGSYRSNGLGGHIETGMRFTDGNWNLTPYASLTGFTADNPE
;
A
#
# COMPACT_ATOMS: atom_id res chain seq x y z
N GLN A 1 -27.52 41.90 -0.89
CA GLN A 1 -26.11 41.65 -0.72
C GLN A 1 -25.44 41.49 -2.09
N GLN A 2 -24.49 42.36 -2.39
CA GLN A 2 -23.66 42.26 -3.59
C GLN A 2 -22.54 41.18 -3.40
N SER A 3 -22.07 40.63 -4.49
CA SER A 3 -20.94 39.72 -4.46
C SER A 3 -19.71 40.37 -3.77
N GLY A 4 -19.10 39.67 -2.86
CA GLY A 4 -18.00 40.19 -2.03
C GLY A 4 -18.44 41.03 -0.82
N GLY A 5 -19.71 41.28 -0.66
CA GLY A 5 -20.24 41.97 0.51
C GLY A 5 -20.25 41.10 1.76
N ALA A 6 -19.66 41.59 2.85
CA ALA A 6 -19.63 40.86 4.11
C ALA A 6 -20.91 41.07 4.93
N LEU A 7 -21.56 40.00 5.34
CA LEU A 7 -22.64 39.99 6.31
C LEU A 7 -22.10 39.41 7.63
N ILE A 8 -22.24 40.14 8.72
CA ILE A 8 -21.87 39.70 10.05
C ILE A 8 -23.12 39.67 10.91
N ALA A 9 -23.56 38.50 11.31
CA ALA A 9 -24.82 38.32 12.01
C ALA A 9 -24.84 37.12 12.93
N SER A 10 -25.89 37.03 13.74
CA SER A 10 -26.17 35.84 14.56
C SER A 10 -27.67 35.50 14.48
N THR A 11 -27.99 34.27 14.88
CA THR A 11 -29.39 33.82 14.98
C THR A 11 -30.00 34.08 16.35
N THR A 12 -29.44 35.02 17.09
CA THR A 12 -29.93 35.42 18.42
C THR A 12 -31.40 35.81 18.33
N SER A 13 -32.16 35.47 19.37
CA SER A 13 -33.58 35.86 19.46
C SER A 13 -33.76 37.36 19.25
N GLY A 14 -34.70 37.72 18.40
CA GLY A 14 -34.98 39.11 18.05
C GLY A 14 -34.17 39.65 16.87
N THR A 15 -33.19 38.95 16.37
CA THR A 15 -32.50 39.34 15.13
C THR A 15 -33.44 39.20 13.95
N LEU A 16 -33.58 40.27 13.18
CA LEU A 16 -34.42 40.33 11.96
C LEU A 16 -33.61 40.93 10.83
N ILE A 17 -33.27 40.12 9.85
CA ILE A 17 -32.57 40.53 8.63
C ILE A 17 -33.25 39.83 7.46
N GLU A 18 -33.61 40.60 6.44
CA GLU A 18 -34.21 40.07 5.22
C GLU A 18 -33.62 40.74 3.99
N GLY A 19 -33.48 40.01 2.91
CA GLY A 19 -32.95 40.57 1.70
C GLY A 19 -32.78 39.54 0.58
N THR A 20 -31.99 39.93 -0.41
CA THR A 20 -31.61 39.08 -1.54
C THR A 20 -30.11 38.90 -1.49
N ASN A 21 -29.64 37.65 -1.57
CA ASN A 21 -28.21 37.33 -1.57
C ASN A 21 -27.57 37.55 -2.96
N SER A 22 -26.26 37.37 -3.05
CA SER A 22 -25.50 37.56 -4.29
C SER A 22 -25.83 36.56 -5.41
N TYR A 23 -26.54 35.48 -5.10
CA TYR A 23 -27.03 34.51 -6.10
C TYR A 23 -28.48 34.80 -6.56
N GLY A 24 -29.10 35.84 -6.03
CA GLY A 24 -30.46 36.20 -6.37
C GLY A 24 -31.53 35.52 -5.54
N ASP A 25 -31.17 34.75 -4.54
CA ASP A 25 -32.12 34.07 -3.66
C ASP A 25 -32.51 34.97 -2.48
N ALA A 26 -33.78 34.90 -2.08
CA ALA A 26 -34.21 35.52 -0.85
C ALA A 26 -33.55 34.86 0.35
N PHE A 27 -32.97 35.67 1.25
CA PHE A 27 -32.40 35.19 2.50
C PHE A 27 -33.04 35.91 3.69
N TYR A 28 -33.02 35.22 4.83
CA TYR A 28 -33.49 35.86 6.05
C TYR A 28 -32.79 35.29 7.30
N ILE A 29 -32.75 36.11 8.35
CA ILE A 29 -32.52 35.71 9.72
C ILE A 29 -33.68 36.23 10.53
N ARG A 30 -34.54 35.34 11.03
CA ARG A 30 -35.71 35.66 11.82
C ARG A 30 -36.16 34.42 12.60
N ASN A 31 -36.84 34.66 13.74
CA ASN A 31 -37.37 33.58 14.57
C ASN A 31 -36.33 32.50 14.88
N SER A 32 -35.09 32.91 15.20
CA SER A 32 -33.97 32.00 15.49
C SER A 32 -33.64 31.05 14.35
N GLU A 33 -33.93 31.42 13.12
CA GLU A 33 -33.55 30.68 11.90
C GLU A 33 -32.86 31.60 10.88
N ALA A 34 -31.74 31.14 10.33
CA ALA A 34 -31.09 31.76 9.19
C ALA A 34 -31.32 30.87 7.96
N LYS A 35 -31.73 31.46 6.83
CA LYS A 35 -31.92 30.72 5.58
C LYS A 35 -31.28 31.45 4.40
N ASN A 36 -30.61 30.66 3.54
CA ASN A 36 -29.94 31.12 2.31
C ASN A 36 -28.92 32.24 2.54
N VAL A 37 -28.29 32.28 3.70
CA VAL A 37 -27.27 33.27 4.02
C VAL A 37 -25.98 32.94 3.24
N VAL A 38 -25.36 33.98 2.65
CA VAL A 38 -24.07 33.87 1.97
C VAL A 38 -23.01 34.58 2.82
N LEU A 39 -21.96 33.84 3.18
CA LEU A 39 -20.83 34.32 3.97
C LEU A 39 -19.59 34.37 3.10
N GLU A 40 -19.05 35.54 2.92
CA GLU A 40 -17.82 35.74 2.12
C GLU A 40 -17.08 36.98 2.57
N ASN A 41 -15.80 37.06 2.22
CA ASN A 41 -14.97 38.25 2.40
C ASN A 41 -15.07 38.87 3.80
N ALA A 42 -14.80 38.05 4.82
CA ALA A 42 -14.89 38.34 6.26
C ALA A 42 -16.32 38.38 6.82
N GLY A 43 -17.33 37.99 6.04
CA GLY A 43 -18.67 37.72 6.58
C GLY A 43 -18.68 36.56 7.55
N SER A 44 -19.52 36.65 8.57
CA SER A 44 -19.64 35.59 9.59
C SER A 44 -21.08 35.42 10.08
N LEU A 45 -21.42 34.17 10.37
CA LEU A 45 -22.71 33.82 11.00
C LEU A 45 -22.43 32.98 12.24
N THR A 46 -22.97 33.41 13.36
CA THR A 46 -23.01 32.64 14.59
C THR A 46 -24.41 32.05 14.77
N VAL A 47 -24.52 30.74 14.70
CA VAL A 47 -25.75 29.99 14.96
C VAL A 47 -25.80 29.64 16.42
N VAL A 48 -26.58 30.40 17.21
CA VAL A 48 -26.58 30.22 18.68
C VAL A 48 -27.33 28.96 19.09
N THR A 49 -27.11 28.52 20.33
CA THR A 49 -27.79 27.36 20.89
C THR A 49 -29.32 27.50 20.78
N GLY A 50 -29.98 26.44 20.35
CA GLY A 50 -31.44 26.44 20.16
C GLY A 50 -31.91 27.06 18.86
N SER A 51 -31.02 27.60 18.05
CA SER A 51 -31.33 28.14 16.71
C SER A 51 -30.80 27.24 15.59
N ARG A 52 -31.14 27.59 14.36
CA ARG A 52 -30.73 26.81 13.18
C ARG A 52 -30.38 27.68 11.97
N ALA A 53 -29.58 27.13 11.11
CA ALA A 53 -29.28 27.69 9.81
C ALA A 53 -29.57 26.64 8.72
N VAL A 54 -30.12 27.08 7.62
CA VAL A 54 -30.49 26.22 6.48
C VAL A 54 -29.93 26.80 5.19
N ASP A 55 -29.28 25.95 4.41
CA ASP A 55 -28.75 26.28 3.08
C ASP A 55 -27.81 27.49 3.06
N THR A 56 -26.93 27.57 4.04
CA THR A 56 -25.87 28.59 4.10
C THR A 56 -24.80 28.28 3.05
N ILE A 57 -24.34 29.31 2.35
CA ILE A 57 -23.20 29.21 1.44
C ILE A 57 -22.01 29.95 2.06
N ILE A 58 -20.89 29.25 2.23
CA ILE A 58 -19.68 29.85 2.77
C ILE A 58 -18.63 29.88 1.67
N ASN A 59 -18.29 31.07 1.21
CA ASN A 59 -17.27 31.32 0.21
C ASN A 59 -15.94 31.76 0.87
N ALA A 60 -14.95 32.09 0.05
CA ALA A 60 -13.63 32.47 0.52
C ALA A 60 -13.68 33.54 1.62
N ASN A 61 -12.97 33.28 2.71
CA ASN A 61 -12.92 34.11 3.91
C ASN A 61 -14.27 34.32 4.63
N GLY A 62 -15.29 33.54 4.28
CA GLY A 62 -16.52 33.43 5.06
C GLY A 62 -16.30 32.46 6.23
N LYS A 63 -17.01 32.71 7.34
CA LYS A 63 -16.91 31.94 8.57
C LYS A 63 -18.26 31.65 9.18
N MET A 64 -18.49 30.43 9.60
CA MET A 64 -19.71 30.03 10.30
C MET A 64 -19.37 29.29 11.60
N ASP A 65 -19.87 29.80 12.71
CA ASP A 65 -19.75 29.17 14.02
C ASP A 65 -21.10 28.60 14.44
N VAL A 66 -21.19 27.27 14.60
CA VAL A 66 -22.45 26.58 14.90
C VAL A 66 -22.45 26.07 16.33
N TYR A 67 -23.30 26.66 17.16
CA TYR A 67 -23.63 26.20 18.52
C TYR A 67 -25.01 25.55 18.58
N GLY A 68 -25.81 25.70 17.55
CA GLY A 68 -27.13 25.11 17.38
C GLY A 68 -27.14 24.03 16.30
N LYS A 69 -28.04 24.18 15.34
CA LYS A 69 -28.18 23.23 14.23
C LYS A 69 -27.88 23.89 12.87
N ASP A 70 -27.22 23.13 12.02
CA ASP A 70 -26.94 23.53 10.67
C ASP A 70 -27.42 22.44 9.71
N VAL A 71 -28.03 22.81 8.59
CA VAL A 71 -28.52 21.89 7.56
C VAL A 71 -28.15 22.42 6.18
N GLY A 72 -27.54 21.58 5.36
CA GLY A 72 -27.35 21.86 3.94
C GLY A 72 -26.34 22.96 3.62
N THR A 73 -25.38 23.22 4.47
CA THR A 73 -24.31 24.19 4.20
C THR A 73 -23.45 23.76 3.04
N VAL A 74 -23.18 24.68 2.11
CA VAL A 74 -22.16 24.50 1.06
C VAL A 74 -20.90 25.26 1.47
N LEU A 75 -19.79 24.55 1.58
CA LEU A 75 -18.52 25.07 2.06
C LEU A 75 -17.51 25.08 0.93
N ASN A 76 -17.36 26.24 0.30
CA ASN A 76 -16.46 26.45 -0.82
C ASN A 76 -15.04 26.76 -0.38
N SER A 77 -14.10 26.80 -1.34
CA SER A 77 -12.67 27.01 -1.06
C SER A 77 -12.42 28.22 -0.18
N ALA A 78 -11.52 28.06 0.79
CA ALA A 78 -11.15 29.04 1.81
C ALA A 78 -12.30 29.53 2.73
N GLY A 79 -13.46 28.91 2.67
CA GLY A 79 -14.51 29.08 3.68
C GLY A 79 -14.26 28.16 4.87
N THR A 80 -14.73 28.56 6.05
CA THR A 80 -14.56 27.77 7.28
C THR A 80 -15.88 27.63 8.04
N GLN A 81 -16.11 26.44 8.59
CA GLN A 81 -17.24 26.14 9.46
C GLN A 81 -16.75 25.37 10.69
N THR A 82 -17.19 25.78 11.85
CA THR A 82 -16.91 25.08 13.09
C THR A 82 -18.21 24.62 13.74
N ILE A 83 -18.31 23.31 14.00
CA ILE A 83 -19.43 22.70 14.72
C ILE A 83 -18.98 22.46 16.14
N TYR A 84 -19.44 23.28 17.08
CA TYR A 84 -19.02 23.21 18.46
C TYR A 84 -19.64 22.02 19.21
N ALA A 85 -19.12 21.74 20.39
CA ALA A 85 -19.65 20.66 21.22
C ALA A 85 -21.17 20.85 21.46
N SER A 86 -21.92 19.76 21.35
CA SER A 86 -23.40 19.75 21.44
C SER A 86 -24.14 20.36 20.24
N ALA A 87 -23.42 20.91 19.27
CA ALA A 87 -24.03 21.38 18.00
C ALA A 87 -24.08 20.22 16.98
N THR A 88 -24.94 20.41 15.98
CA THR A 88 -25.11 19.44 14.89
C THR A 88 -25.05 20.10 13.52
N SER A 89 -24.48 19.39 12.55
CA SER A 89 -24.49 19.75 11.13
C SER A 89 -24.98 18.55 10.34
N ASP A 90 -25.98 18.76 9.49
CA ASP A 90 -26.53 17.71 8.65
C ASP A 90 -26.38 18.08 7.17
N LYS A 91 -25.91 17.12 6.37
CA LYS A 91 -25.81 17.24 4.90
C LYS A 91 -24.96 18.42 4.41
N ALA A 92 -23.88 18.73 5.12
CA ALA A 92 -22.91 19.71 4.61
C ALA A 92 -22.25 19.19 3.34
N ASN A 93 -22.08 20.08 2.36
CA ASN A 93 -21.35 19.77 1.13
C ASN A 93 -20.04 20.56 1.12
N ILE A 94 -18.92 19.86 1.33
CA ILE A 94 -17.60 20.45 1.42
C ILE A 94 -16.96 20.42 0.03
N LYS A 95 -16.83 21.61 -0.58
CA LYS A 95 -16.30 21.79 -1.94
C LYS A 95 -14.99 22.58 -1.96
N GLY A 96 -14.09 22.33 -1.03
CA GLY A 96 -12.78 22.97 -0.97
C GLY A 96 -12.52 23.76 0.30
N GLY A 97 -13.51 23.95 1.16
CA GLY A 97 -13.36 24.60 2.46
C GLY A 97 -12.99 23.65 3.58
N LYS A 98 -13.06 24.12 4.81
CA LYS A 98 -12.69 23.37 6.01
C LYS A 98 -13.82 23.38 7.04
N GLN A 99 -14.30 22.19 7.39
CA GLN A 99 -15.25 21.99 8.48
C GLN A 99 -14.51 21.33 9.66
N THR A 100 -14.58 21.96 10.84
CA THR A 100 -14.05 21.39 12.08
C THR A 100 -15.20 20.93 12.95
N VAL A 101 -15.19 19.68 13.38
CA VAL A 101 -16.28 19.04 14.12
C VAL A 101 -15.86 18.71 15.54
N TYR A 102 -16.32 19.49 16.51
CA TYR A 102 -16.26 19.18 17.94
C TYR A 102 -17.59 18.59 18.42
N GLY A 103 -18.66 18.75 17.67
CA GLY A 103 -20.00 18.23 17.93
C GLY A 103 -20.31 17.02 17.06
N LEU A 104 -21.44 17.03 16.37
CA LEU A 104 -21.88 15.96 15.49
C LEU A 104 -22.13 16.46 14.07
N ALA A 105 -21.50 15.83 13.09
CA ALA A 105 -21.80 16.05 11.67
C ALA A 105 -22.32 14.76 11.03
N THR A 106 -23.48 14.84 10.38
CA THR A 106 -24.13 13.70 9.74
C THR A 106 -24.25 13.89 8.24
N GLU A 107 -24.05 12.83 7.49
CA GLU A 107 -24.23 12.79 6.03
C GLU A 107 -23.49 13.90 5.27
N ALA A 108 -22.33 14.32 5.76
CA ALA A 108 -21.48 15.27 5.02
C ALA A 108 -20.94 14.62 3.76
N ASN A 109 -20.88 15.40 2.67
CA ASN A 109 -20.25 15.01 1.42
C ASN A 109 -18.97 15.82 1.21
N ILE A 110 -17.83 15.16 1.08
CA ILE A 110 -16.53 15.82 0.89
C ILE A 110 -16.10 15.60 -0.55
N GLU A 111 -16.30 16.59 -1.40
CA GLU A 111 -15.85 16.55 -2.81
C GLU A 111 -14.41 17.03 -2.95
N SER A 112 -14.02 18.01 -2.17
CA SER A 112 -12.66 18.53 -2.00
C SER A 112 -12.60 19.32 -0.69
N GLY A 113 -11.39 19.70 -0.27
CA GLY A 113 -11.23 20.34 1.03
C GLY A 113 -11.14 19.33 2.17
N GLU A 114 -11.56 19.75 3.36
CA GLU A 114 -11.24 19.01 4.57
C GLU A 114 -12.37 19.03 5.60
N GLN A 115 -12.64 17.89 6.21
CA GLN A 115 -13.39 17.76 7.45
C GLN A 115 -12.47 17.25 8.54
N ILE A 116 -12.33 18.00 9.63
CA ILE A 116 -11.53 17.60 10.78
C ILE A 116 -12.48 17.22 11.91
N VAL A 117 -12.45 15.95 12.31
CA VAL A 117 -13.20 15.41 13.43
C VAL A 117 -12.31 15.46 14.66
N ASP A 118 -12.45 16.51 15.44
CA ASP A 118 -11.59 16.81 16.58
C ASP A 118 -12.39 16.70 17.88
N GLY A 119 -12.34 15.56 18.52
CA GLY A 119 -13.13 15.28 19.73
C GLY A 119 -14.64 15.11 19.49
N GLY A 120 -15.13 15.43 18.31
CA GLY A 120 -16.52 15.25 17.91
C GLY A 120 -16.79 13.90 17.24
N SER A 121 -17.95 13.80 16.62
CA SER A 121 -18.37 12.59 15.92
C SER A 121 -18.93 12.92 14.53
N THR A 122 -18.75 11.98 13.61
CA THR A 122 -19.41 12.02 12.29
C THR A 122 -20.10 10.71 12.01
N GLU A 123 -21.19 10.76 11.26
CA GLU A 123 -21.91 9.58 10.81
C GLU A 123 -22.20 9.69 9.32
N LYS A 124 -22.00 8.60 8.59
CA LYS A 124 -22.33 8.48 7.18
C LYS A 124 -21.70 9.57 6.31
N THR A 125 -20.47 9.95 6.60
CA THR A 125 -19.70 10.85 5.73
C THR A 125 -19.38 10.16 4.41
N HIS A 126 -19.59 10.85 3.31
CA HIS A 126 -19.22 10.38 1.98
C HIS A 126 -18.01 11.16 1.48
N ILE A 127 -16.87 10.47 1.25
CA ILE A 127 -15.64 11.08 0.75
C ILE A 127 -15.51 10.76 -0.73
N ASN A 128 -15.60 11.80 -1.56
CA ASN A 128 -15.49 11.71 -3.00
C ASN A 128 -14.47 12.73 -3.55
N GLY A 129 -13.26 12.73 -2.99
CA GLY A 129 -12.14 13.54 -3.47
C GLY A 129 -11.45 14.41 -2.43
N GLY A 130 -12.07 14.68 -1.27
CA GLY A 130 -11.47 15.45 -0.18
C GLY A 130 -10.84 14.58 0.90
N THR A 131 -10.60 15.19 2.05
CA THR A 131 -9.96 14.54 3.20
C THR A 131 -10.82 14.65 4.45
N GLN A 132 -11.00 13.53 5.15
CA GLN A 132 -11.50 13.51 6.52
C GLN A 132 -10.35 13.14 7.46
N THR A 133 -10.07 13.99 8.43
CA THR A 133 -9.05 13.76 9.47
C THR A 133 -9.75 13.51 10.80
N VAL A 134 -9.46 12.39 11.45
CA VAL A 134 -10.06 12.00 12.73
C VAL A 134 -8.98 12.02 13.80
N GLN A 135 -9.14 12.85 14.83
CA GLN A 135 -8.11 13.08 15.84
C GLN A 135 -8.67 13.45 17.21
N ASN A 136 -7.82 13.41 18.22
CA ASN A 136 -8.12 13.95 19.55
C ASN A 136 -9.44 13.44 20.15
N TYR A 137 -9.61 12.10 20.15
CA TYR A 137 -10.83 11.41 20.62
C TYR A 137 -12.06 11.62 19.70
N GLY A 138 -11.84 12.13 18.50
CA GLY A 138 -12.86 12.16 17.46
C GLY A 138 -13.22 10.76 16.98
N LYS A 139 -14.47 10.59 16.54
CA LYS A 139 -14.99 9.32 16.06
C LYS A 139 -15.76 9.51 14.76
N ALA A 140 -15.35 8.80 13.72
CA ALA A 140 -16.06 8.77 12.44
C ALA A 140 -16.72 7.40 12.25
N ILE A 141 -18.05 7.40 12.06
CA ILE A 141 -18.85 6.18 11.97
C ILE A 141 -19.40 6.04 10.54
N ASN A 142 -19.23 4.86 9.95
CA ASN A 142 -19.80 4.50 8.65
C ASN A 142 -19.43 5.48 7.51
N THR A 143 -18.16 5.84 7.44
CA THR A 143 -17.63 6.66 6.35
C THR A 143 -17.53 5.83 5.08
N ASP A 144 -18.04 6.36 3.96
CA ASP A 144 -17.90 5.77 2.63
C ASP A 144 -16.79 6.50 1.87
N ILE A 145 -15.72 5.79 1.50
CA ILE A 145 -14.57 6.34 0.80
C ILE A 145 -14.58 5.86 -0.65
N VAL A 146 -15.03 6.70 -1.56
CA VAL A 146 -15.06 6.42 -3.00
C VAL A 146 -13.79 6.93 -3.67
N SER A 147 -13.33 8.10 -3.27
CA SER A 147 -12.04 8.68 -3.63
C SER A 147 -11.63 9.67 -2.54
N GLY A 148 -10.37 10.09 -2.54
CA GLY A 148 -9.85 10.96 -1.49
C GLY A 148 -9.26 10.16 -0.32
N LEU A 149 -9.28 10.75 0.87
CA LEU A 149 -8.52 10.23 2.00
C LEU A 149 -9.31 10.34 3.32
N GLN A 150 -9.38 9.24 4.06
CA GLN A 150 -9.67 9.27 5.49
C GLN A 150 -8.38 8.98 6.24
N GLN A 151 -7.89 9.92 7.04
CA GLN A 151 -6.72 9.70 7.88
C GLN A 151 -7.10 9.74 9.36
N ILE A 152 -6.63 8.73 10.06
CA ILE A 152 -6.90 8.58 11.49
C ILE A 152 -5.60 8.85 12.23
N MET A 153 -5.61 9.92 13.00
CA MET A 153 -4.47 10.39 13.78
C MET A 153 -4.54 9.84 15.21
N ALA A 154 -3.54 10.18 16.02
CA ALA A 154 -3.48 9.74 17.40
C ALA A 154 -4.79 10.03 18.17
N ASN A 155 -5.29 9.03 18.88
CA ASN A 155 -6.53 9.05 19.63
C ASN A 155 -7.81 9.25 18.79
N GLY A 156 -7.70 9.18 17.48
CA GLY A 156 -8.86 9.14 16.58
C GLY A 156 -9.33 7.70 16.36
N THR A 157 -10.62 7.54 16.12
CA THR A 157 -11.25 6.24 15.81
C THR A 157 -12.17 6.36 14.62
N ALA A 158 -12.03 5.45 13.66
CA ALA A 158 -12.99 5.28 12.57
C ALA A 158 -13.62 3.89 12.67
N GLU A 159 -14.93 3.82 12.65
CA GLU A 159 -15.68 2.57 12.75
C GLU A 159 -16.54 2.37 11.51
N GLY A 160 -16.47 1.17 10.93
CA GLY A 160 -17.33 0.79 9.82
C GLY A 160 -17.05 1.52 8.52
N SER A 161 -15.83 2.01 8.30
CA SER A 161 -15.46 2.65 7.03
C SER A 161 -15.50 1.66 5.89
N ILE A 162 -16.08 2.06 4.74
CA ILE A 162 -16.11 1.27 3.51
C ILE A 162 -15.13 1.91 2.53
N ILE A 163 -14.09 1.17 2.17
CA ILE A 163 -12.99 1.66 1.33
C ILE A 163 -13.15 1.09 -0.07
N ASN A 164 -13.78 1.85 -0.97
CA ASN A 164 -14.02 1.46 -2.37
C ASN A 164 -13.00 2.05 -3.33
N GLY A 165 -12.36 3.15 -2.96
CA GLY A 165 -11.33 3.81 -3.77
C GLY A 165 -10.45 4.71 -2.92
N CYS A 166 -9.23 4.96 -3.39
CA CYS A 166 -8.21 5.67 -2.63
C CYS A 166 -7.95 5.05 -1.26
N SER A 167 -7.83 5.84 -0.18
CA SER A 167 -7.16 5.33 1.01
C SER A 167 -7.85 5.67 2.32
N GLN A 168 -7.80 4.70 3.23
CA GLN A 168 -7.86 4.93 4.67
C GLN A 168 -6.44 4.75 5.22
N VAL A 169 -5.92 5.76 5.92
CA VAL A 169 -4.59 5.75 6.53
C VAL A 169 -4.72 5.81 8.03
N VAL A 170 -4.14 4.84 8.72
CA VAL A 170 -4.11 4.76 10.17
C VAL A 170 -2.70 5.10 10.65
N ASN A 171 -2.55 6.27 11.24
CA ASN A 171 -1.28 6.75 11.77
C ASN A 171 -1.05 6.26 13.21
N GLU A 172 0.13 6.56 13.76
CA GLU A 172 0.49 6.23 15.14
C GLU A 172 -0.61 6.65 16.13
N GLY A 173 -1.06 5.71 16.94
CA GLY A 173 -2.10 5.94 17.95
C GLY A 173 -3.54 6.03 17.39
N GLY A 174 -3.72 5.92 16.09
CA GLY A 174 -5.04 5.85 15.46
C GLY A 174 -5.61 4.43 15.51
N LEU A 175 -6.94 4.33 15.43
CA LEU A 175 -7.67 3.07 15.43
C LEU A 175 -8.75 3.05 14.35
N ALA A 176 -8.70 2.05 13.48
CA ALA A 176 -9.79 1.72 12.58
C ALA A 176 -10.45 0.41 13.03
N GLU A 177 -11.77 0.40 13.17
CA GLU A 177 -12.54 -0.79 13.54
C GLU A 177 -13.50 -1.16 12.43
N ASN A 178 -13.53 -2.46 12.10
CA ASN A 178 -14.51 -3.01 11.16
C ASN A 178 -14.50 -2.32 9.78
N SER A 179 -13.33 -1.94 9.30
CA SER A 179 -13.18 -1.43 7.94
C SER A 179 -13.48 -2.51 6.91
N VAL A 180 -14.23 -2.16 5.87
CA VAL A 180 -14.49 -3.02 4.72
C VAL A 180 -13.57 -2.56 3.58
N LEU A 181 -12.57 -3.36 3.26
CA LEU A 181 -11.58 -3.07 2.23
C LEU A 181 -11.98 -3.77 0.93
N ASN A 182 -12.53 -3.02 0.01
CA ASN A 182 -13.01 -3.50 -1.27
C ASN A 182 -11.96 -3.35 -2.37
N ASP A 183 -12.26 -3.93 -3.53
CA ASP A 183 -11.41 -3.81 -4.73
C ASP A 183 -11.26 -2.33 -5.12
N GLY A 184 -10.03 -1.92 -5.41
CA GLY A 184 -9.70 -0.53 -5.72
C GLY A 184 -9.40 0.36 -4.51
N GLY A 185 -9.71 -0.10 -3.30
CA GLY A 185 -9.38 0.59 -2.06
C GLY A 185 -8.02 0.19 -1.50
N THR A 186 -7.46 1.06 -0.67
CA THR A 186 -6.21 0.83 0.07
C THR A 186 -6.41 1.16 1.54
N LEU A 187 -6.06 0.22 2.40
CA LEU A 187 -5.94 0.43 3.84
C LEU A 187 -4.47 0.42 4.21
N ASP A 188 -3.96 1.55 4.68
CA ASP A 188 -2.56 1.74 5.06
C ASP A 188 -2.46 1.87 6.58
N VAL A 189 -1.95 0.83 7.24
CA VAL A 189 -1.74 0.81 8.69
C VAL A 189 -0.26 1.03 8.98
N ARG A 190 0.04 2.18 9.52
CA ARG A 190 1.42 2.60 9.79
C ARG A 190 1.91 2.12 11.16
N GLU A 191 3.21 2.34 11.42
CA GLU A 191 3.84 2.01 12.69
C GLU A 191 3.03 2.54 13.87
N LYS A 192 2.78 1.69 14.86
CA LYS A 192 1.99 1.99 16.06
C LYS A 192 0.53 2.41 15.80
N GLY A 193 0.03 2.19 14.58
CA GLY A 193 -1.39 2.27 14.28
C GLY A 193 -2.08 0.93 14.51
N SER A 194 -3.40 0.95 14.63
CA SER A 194 -4.21 -0.26 14.83
C SER A 194 -5.42 -0.28 13.91
N ALA A 195 -5.67 -1.44 13.30
CA ALA A 195 -6.87 -1.70 12.51
C ALA A 195 -7.38 -3.10 12.82
N THR A 196 -8.60 -3.21 13.32
CA THR A 196 -9.18 -4.48 13.79
C THR A 196 -10.49 -4.79 13.10
N GLY A 197 -10.79 -6.07 12.96
CA GLY A 197 -12.05 -6.50 12.34
C GLY A 197 -12.15 -6.17 10.85
N ILE A 198 -11.04 -6.09 10.13
CA ILE A 198 -11.01 -5.79 8.70
C ILE A 198 -11.70 -6.90 7.91
N GLN A 199 -12.56 -6.54 6.96
CA GLN A 199 -13.06 -7.45 5.94
C GLN A 199 -12.35 -7.10 4.63
N GLN A 200 -11.47 -7.98 4.17
CA GLN A 200 -10.66 -7.75 2.98
C GLN A 200 -11.19 -8.54 1.79
N SER A 201 -11.51 -7.86 0.70
CA SER A 201 -11.78 -8.50 -0.58
C SER A 201 -10.51 -9.08 -1.20
N SER A 202 -10.66 -9.92 -2.21
CA SER A 202 -9.52 -10.57 -2.87
C SER A 202 -8.55 -9.59 -3.55
N GLN A 203 -9.00 -8.38 -3.90
CA GLN A 203 -8.24 -7.33 -4.59
C GLN A 203 -8.11 -6.05 -3.76
N GLY A 204 -8.55 -6.04 -2.53
CA GLY A 204 -8.35 -4.92 -1.63
C GLY A 204 -6.89 -4.82 -1.19
N ALA A 205 -6.28 -3.64 -1.32
CA ALA A 205 -4.87 -3.44 -1.02
C ALA A 205 -4.64 -3.15 0.47
N LEU A 206 -4.02 -4.08 1.16
CA LEU A 206 -3.55 -3.87 2.53
C LEU A 206 -2.09 -3.46 2.51
N VAL A 207 -1.79 -2.27 3.03
CA VAL A 207 -0.43 -1.79 3.24
C VAL A 207 -0.18 -1.74 4.74
N ALA A 208 0.77 -2.51 5.22
CA ALA A 208 1.03 -2.62 6.65
C ALA A 208 2.51 -2.83 6.95
N THR A 209 2.87 -2.62 8.19
CA THR A 209 4.19 -2.92 8.75
C THR A 209 4.03 -3.87 9.94
N THR A 210 5.01 -4.71 10.18
CA THR A 210 5.05 -5.56 11.39
C THR A 210 5.22 -4.75 12.69
N ARG A 211 5.45 -3.43 12.58
CA ARG A 211 5.48 -2.51 13.72
C ARG A 211 4.15 -1.83 14.00
N ALA A 212 3.09 -2.17 13.27
CA ALA A 212 1.74 -1.82 13.64
C ALA A 212 1.44 -2.42 15.03
N THR A 213 0.65 -1.72 15.84
CA THR A 213 0.27 -2.24 17.16
C THR A 213 -0.60 -3.47 17.02
N ARG A 214 -1.62 -3.39 16.14
CA ARG A 214 -2.51 -4.51 15.89
C ARG A 214 -3.20 -4.37 14.54
N VAL A 215 -3.18 -5.43 13.76
CA VAL A 215 -3.95 -5.54 12.52
C VAL A 215 -4.65 -6.88 12.55
N THR A 216 -5.97 -6.90 12.49
CA THR A 216 -6.74 -8.15 12.45
C THR A 216 -7.87 -8.07 11.44
N GLY A 217 -8.22 -9.20 10.86
CA GLY A 217 -9.35 -9.25 9.95
C GLY A 217 -9.61 -10.63 9.37
N THR A 218 -10.47 -10.67 8.37
CA THR A 218 -10.84 -11.87 7.63
C THR A 218 -10.76 -11.57 6.14
N ARG A 219 -10.12 -12.48 5.40
CA ARG A 219 -10.01 -12.42 3.95
C ARG A 219 -11.29 -12.90 3.28
N ALA A 220 -11.45 -12.62 1.98
CA ALA A 220 -12.60 -13.08 1.20
C ALA A 220 -12.74 -14.62 1.18
N ASP A 221 -11.63 -15.35 1.31
CA ASP A 221 -11.63 -16.83 1.41
C ASP A 221 -11.96 -17.35 2.82
N GLY A 222 -12.32 -16.47 3.75
CA GLY A 222 -12.68 -16.83 5.13
C GLY A 222 -11.50 -17.03 6.07
N VAL A 223 -10.26 -16.86 5.60
CA VAL A 223 -9.08 -17.01 6.45
C VAL A 223 -8.86 -15.77 7.31
N ALA A 224 -8.73 -15.98 8.62
CA ALA A 224 -8.38 -14.92 9.55
C ALA A 224 -6.89 -14.55 9.42
N PHE A 225 -6.59 -13.25 9.47
CA PHE A 225 -5.23 -12.75 9.44
C PHE A 225 -4.96 -11.81 10.61
N SER A 226 -3.69 -11.66 10.97
CA SER A 226 -3.30 -10.77 12.06
C SER A 226 -1.87 -10.27 11.92
N ILE A 227 -1.61 -9.09 12.49
CA ILE A 227 -0.30 -8.60 12.86
C ILE A 227 -0.38 -8.18 14.32
N GLU A 228 0.35 -8.85 15.19
CA GLU A 228 0.40 -8.56 16.62
C GLU A 228 1.80 -8.84 17.15
N GLN A 229 2.32 -7.95 17.96
CA GLN A 229 3.63 -8.13 18.63
C GLN A 229 4.74 -8.54 17.68
N GLY A 230 4.81 -7.92 16.51
CA GLY A 230 5.83 -8.20 15.52
C GLY A 230 5.65 -9.50 14.74
N ALA A 231 4.51 -10.19 14.86
CA ALA A 231 4.20 -11.41 14.11
C ALA A 231 3.01 -11.20 13.18
N ALA A 232 3.24 -11.42 11.89
CA ALA A 232 2.21 -11.34 10.86
C ALA A 232 1.77 -12.74 10.45
N ASN A 233 0.46 -13.02 10.44
CA ASN A 233 -0.08 -14.33 10.11
C ASN A 233 -1.16 -14.23 9.02
N ASN A 234 -1.05 -15.07 8.00
CA ASN A 234 -2.03 -15.22 6.93
C ASN A 234 -2.36 -13.94 6.16
N ILE A 235 -1.43 -13.01 6.08
CA ILE A 235 -1.63 -11.73 5.37
C ILE A 235 -1.82 -11.99 3.88
N LEU A 236 -2.80 -11.32 3.27
CA LEU A 236 -3.02 -11.30 1.83
C LEU A 236 -2.58 -9.96 1.25
N LEU A 237 -1.66 -10.00 0.30
CA LEU A 237 -1.13 -8.82 -0.39
C LEU A 237 -1.50 -8.93 -1.87
N ALA A 238 -2.30 -8.01 -2.35
CA ALA A 238 -2.74 -7.96 -3.74
C ALA A 238 -2.94 -6.52 -4.19
N ASN A 239 -2.81 -6.28 -5.47
CA ASN A 239 -3.24 -5.05 -6.13
C ASN A 239 -2.68 -3.75 -5.49
N GLY A 240 -1.40 -3.74 -5.15
CA GLY A 240 -0.75 -2.62 -4.46
C GLY A 240 -0.56 -2.84 -2.96
N GLY A 241 -1.01 -3.98 -2.42
CA GLY A 241 -0.76 -4.35 -1.03
C GLY A 241 0.73 -4.57 -0.75
N VAL A 242 1.21 -4.13 0.40
CA VAL A 242 2.61 -4.25 0.82
C VAL A 242 2.68 -4.59 2.29
N LEU A 243 3.44 -5.63 2.62
CA LEU A 243 3.87 -5.89 3.99
C LEU A 243 5.35 -5.59 4.14
N THR A 244 5.68 -4.62 4.97
CA THR A 244 7.06 -4.33 5.35
C THR A 244 7.36 -5.00 6.68
N MET A 245 8.27 -5.97 6.65
CA MET A 245 8.69 -6.68 7.85
C MET A 245 9.97 -6.04 8.38
N GLU A 246 9.87 -5.46 9.55
CA GLU A 246 10.99 -4.78 10.22
C GLU A 246 11.87 -5.77 10.99
N SER A 247 13.03 -5.29 11.45
CA SER A 247 13.99 -6.09 12.22
C SER A 247 13.34 -6.78 13.43
N ASP A 248 13.74 -8.03 13.68
CA ASP A 248 13.26 -8.85 14.81
C ASP A 248 11.75 -9.19 14.76
N THR A 249 11.17 -9.15 13.58
CA THR A 249 9.78 -9.54 13.35
C THR A 249 9.68 -10.75 12.44
N SER A 250 8.49 -11.34 12.38
CA SER A 250 8.24 -12.54 11.60
C SER A 250 6.93 -12.50 10.83
N SER A 251 6.85 -13.30 9.78
CA SER A 251 5.59 -13.61 9.11
C SER A 251 5.41 -15.11 8.92
N ASP A 252 4.16 -15.56 8.85
CA ASP A 252 3.80 -16.94 8.56
C ASP A 252 2.66 -16.97 7.57
N LYS A 253 2.83 -17.76 6.51
CA LYS A 253 1.81 -18.02 5.48
C LYS A 253 1.27 -16.75 4.80
N THR A 254 2.12 -15.80 4.48
CA THR A 254 1.74 -14.65 3.65
C THR A 254 1.41 -15.12 2.23
N GLN A 255 0.26 -14.70 1.73
CA GLN A 255 -0.15 -14.91 0.34
C GLN A 255 0.09 -13.61 -0.44
N VAL A 256 0.95 -13.66 -1.45
CA VAL A 256 1.30 -12.48 -2.27
C VAL A 256 0.83 -12.74 -3.70
N ASN A 257 -0.23 -12.06 -4.08
CA ASN A 257 -0.82 -12.15 -5.41
C ASN A 257 -0.34 -11.01 -6.31
N THR A 258 -0.80 -10.99 -7.55
CA THR A 258 -0.41 -9.98 -8.53
C THR A 258 -0.55 -8.57 -7.97
N GLY A 259 0.51 -7.78 -8.09
CA GLY A 259 0.58 -6.42 -7.56
C GLY A 259 0.91 -6.32 -6.07
N GLY A 260 0.99 -7.44 -5.36
CA GLY A 260 1.40 -7.49 -3.96
C GLY A 260 2.91 -7.61 -3.79
N ARG A 261 3.39 -7.18 -2.63
CA ARG A 261 4.81 -7.23 -2.28
C ARG A 261 5.03 -7.48 -0.79
N GLU A 262 5.87 -8.45 -0.46
CA GLU A 262 6.39 -8.67 0.89
C GLU A 262 7.86 -8.27 0.93
N ILE A 263 8.22 -7.35 1.83
CA ILE A 263 9.59 -6.89 2.03
C ILE A 263 10.08 -7.45 3.35
N VAL A 264 11.02 -8.39 3.29
CA VAL A 264 11.64 -9.02 4.45
C VAL A 264 12.95 -8.29 4.72
N LYS A 265 12.94 -7.32 5.62
CA LYS A 265 14.14 -6.54 5.93
C LYS A 265 15.15 -7.35 6.74
N THR A 266 16.35 -6.81 6.85
CA THR A 266 17.44 -7.42 7.64
C THR A 266 16.95 -7.77 9.04
N LYS A 267 17.27 -9.00 9.50
CA LYS A 267 16.85 -9.58 10.78
C LYS A 267 15.36 -9.87 10.91
N ALA A 268 14.60 -9.80 9.83
CA ALA A 268 13.25 -10.30 9.79
C ALA A 268 13.23 -11.72 9.18
N THR A 269 12.24 -12.51 9.55
CA THR A 269 12.08 -13.88 9.06
C THR A 269 10.67 -14.12 8.55
N ALA A 270 10.54 -14.46 7.27
CA ALA A 270 9.28 -14.85 6.65
C ALA A 270 9.25 -16.36 6.43
N THR A 271 8.19 -17.03 6.85
CA THR A 271 8.04 -18.48 6.70
C THR A 271 6.75 -18.81 5.93
N GLY A 272 6.87 -19.71 4.96
CA GLY A 272 5.70 -20.25 4.25
C GLY A 272 4.99 -19.25 3.32
N THR A 273 5.69 -18.23 2.84
CA THR A 273 5.14 -17.28 1.86
C THR A 273 4.84 -17.96 0.53
N THR A 274 3.68 -17.70 -0.04
CA THR A 274 3.31 -18.15 -1.38
C THR A 274 3.19 -16.94 -2.30
N LEU A 275 3.95 -16.95 -3.40
CA LEU A 275 3.95 -15.90 -4.41
C LEU A 275 3.19 -16.39 -5.64
N THR A 276 2.05 -15.79 -5.92
CA THR A 276 1.26 -16.09 -7.12
C THR A 276 1.07 -14.80 -7.91
N GLY A 277 2.01 -14.47 -8.77
CA GLY A 277 2.06 -13.21 -9.50
C GLY A 277 2.57 -12.01 -8.69
N GLY A 278 2.89 -12.20 -7.41
CA GLY A 278 3.43 -11.18 -6.53
C GLY A 278 4.93 -11.28 -6.33
N GLU A 279 5.49 -10.42 -5.49
CA GLU A 279 6.93 -10.27 -5.27
C GLU A 279 7.29 -10.40 -3.79
N GLN A 280 8.39 -11.07 -3.49
CA GLN A 280 9.04 -11.07 -2.17
C GLN A 280 10.48 -10.57 -2.33
N ILE A 281 10.84 -9.55 -1.56
CA ILE A 281 12.21 -9.04 -1.48
C ILE A 281 12.82 -9.49 -0.17
N VAL A 282 13.93 -10.21 -0.22
CA VAL A 282 14.57 -10.83 0.94
C VAL A 282 15.89 -10.16 1.23
N GLU A 283 15.93 -9.33 2.25
CA GLU A 283 17.14 -8.76 2.85
C GLU A 283 17.49 -9.48 4.16
N GLY A 284 16.50 -10.10 4.79
CA GLY A 284 16.60 -10.97 5.96
C GLY A 284 16.57 -12.44 5.58
N VAL A 285 15.69 -13.21 6.19
CA VAL A 285 15.57 -14.66 5.96
C VAL A 285 14.15 -15.01 5.49
N ALA A 286 14.05 -15.78 4.41
CA ALA A 286 12.80 -16.36 3.94
C ALA A 286 12.91 -17.89 3.93
N ASN A 287 12.04 -18.54 4.70
CA ASN A 287 11.97 -20.01 4.79
C ASN A 287 10.75 -20.54 4.05
N GLU A 288 10.94 -21.61 3.29
CA GLU A 288 9.83 -22.36 2.68
C GLU A 288 8.90 -21.50 1.80
N THR A 289 9.48 -20.58 1.06
CA THR A 289 8.72 -19.78 0.07
C THR A 289 8.35 -20.68 -1.13
N THR A 290 7.10 -20.61 -1.57
CA THR A 290 6.63 -21.23 -2.81
C THR A 290 6.41 -20.15 -3.85
N ILE A 291 7.05 -20.27 -5.00
CA ILE A 291 6.93 -19.32 -6.10
C ILE A 291 6.14 -19.98 -7.23
N ASN A 292 4.92 -19.52 -7.45
CA ASN A 292 4.06 -19.96 -8.54
C ASN A 292 4.19 -19.04 -9.75
N ASP A 293 3.42 -19.32 -10.80
CA ASP A 293 3.43 -18.58 -12.06
C ASP A 293 3.32 -17.06 -11.83
N GLY A 294 4.23 -16.31 -12.44
CA GLY A 294 4.31 -14.85 -12.33
C GLY A 294 4.92 -14.33 -11.03
N GLY A 295 5.13 -15.19 -10.03
CA GLY A 295 5.76 -14.82 -8.77
C GLY A 295 7.26 -14.62 -8.91
N ILE A 296 7.81 -13.70 -8.11
CA ILE A 296 9.24 -13.39 -8.10
C ILE A 296 9.74 -13.28 -6.65
N GLN A 297 10.72 -14.09 -6.29
CA GLN A 297 11.50 -13.91 -5.07
C GLN A 297 12.86 -13.32 -5.44
N THR A 298 13.21 -12.19 -4.84
CA THR A 298 14.51 -11.54 -5.03
C THR A 298 15.29 -11.59 -3.72
N VAL A 299 16.43 -12.27 -3.73
CA VAL A 299 17.34 -12.33 -2.59
C VAL A 299 18.39 -11.26 -2.77
N SER A 300 18.35 -10.25 -1.92
CA SER A 300 19.27 -9.11 -1.91
C SER A 300 20.57 -9.46 -1.20
N ALA A 301 21.54 -8.54 -1.23
CA ALA A 301 22.79 -8.71 -0.53
C ALA A 301 22.56 -8.98 0.97
N ASN A 302 23.23 -10.03 1.49
CA ASN A 302 23.09 -10.55 2.85
C ASN A 302 21.72 -11.17 3.17
N GLY A 303 20.80 -11.21 2.20
CA GLY A 303 19.55 -11.95 2.32
C GLY A 303 19.79 -13.46 2.18
N GLU A 304 18.88 -14.24 2.74
CA GLU A 304 18.95 -15.70 2.71
C GLU A 304 17.57 -16.29 2.46
N ALA A 305 17.46 -17.12 1.41
CA ALA A 305 16.28 -17.92 1.13
C ALA A 305 16.61 -19.40 1.39
N ILE A 306 15.78 -20.07 2.18
CA ILE A 306 15.97 -21.47 2.56
C ILE A 306 14.73 -22.26 2.14
N LYS A 307 14.94 -23.38 1.44
CA LYS A 307 13.89 -24.28 1.00
C LYS A 307 12.83 -23.62 0.12
N THR A 308 13.24 -22.69 -0.73
CA THR A 308 12.36 -22.13 -1.74
C THR A 308 11.98 -23.19 -2.78
N LYS A 309 10.70 -23.30 -3.07
CA LYS A 309 10.17 -24.15 -4.14
C LYS A 309 9.73 -23.26 -5.29
N ILE A 310 10.36 -23.44 -6.46
CA ILE A 310 10.04 -22.66 -7.64
C ILE A 310 9.26 -23.53 -8.60
N ASN A 311 8.01 -23.17 -8.87
CA ASN A 311 7.15 -23.87 -9.82
C ASN A 311 7.22 -23.22 -11.21
N GLU A 312 6.62 -23.87 -12.21
CA GLU A 312 6.55 -23.37 -13.57
C GLU A 312 6.05 -21.93 -13.62
N GLY A 313 6.77 -21.08 -14.36
CA GLY A 313 6.44 -19.65 -14.46
C GLY A 313 6.89 -18.78 -13.30
N GLY A 314 7.38 -19.38 -12.21
CA GLY A 314 7.96 -18.65 -11.10
C GLY A 314 9.44 -18.30 -11.34
N THR A 315 9.92 -17.25 -10.68
CA THR A 315 11.30 -16.77 -10.81
C THR A 315 11.96 -16.56 -9.45
N LEU A 316 13.16 -17.12 -9.26
CA LEU A 316 14.06 -16.79 -8.17
C LEU A 316 15.23 -15.99 -8.72
N THR A 317 15.44 -14.79 -8.17
CA THR A 317 16.59 -13.95 -8.48
C THR A 317 17.49 -13.85 -7.26
N VAL A 318 18.77 -14.19 -7.41
CA VAL A 318 19.75 -14.07 -6.36
C VAL A 318 20.81 -13.06 -6.78
N ASN A 319 20.86 -11.95 -6.05
CA ASN A 319 21.82 -10.88 -6.28
C ASN A 319 23.16 -11.14 -5.58
N ASP A 320 24.16 -10.32 -5.87
CA ASP A 320 25.48 -10.40 -5.26
C ASP A 320 25.40 -10.45 -3.73
N ASN A 321 26.17 -11.33 -3.11
CA ASN A 321 26.16 -11.62 -1.67
C ASN A 321 24.83 -12.19 -1.14
N GLY A 322 23.93 -12.62 -2.00
CA GLY A 322 22.70 -13.32 -1.61
C GLY A 322 22.96 -14.83 -1.46
N LYS A 323 22.18 -15.48 -0.60
CA LYS A 323 22.24 -16.93 -0.37
C LYS A 323 20.87 -17.56 -0.60
N ALA A 324 20.86 -18.70 -1.28
CA ALA A 324 19.65 -19.48 -1.50
C ALA A 324 20.01 -20.97 -1.42
N THR A 325 19.53 -21.65 -0.39
CA THR A 325 19.92 -23.02 -0.10
C THR A 325 18.72 -23.96 -0.06
N ASP A 326 18.95 -25.24 -0.37
CA ASP A 326 17.90 -26.27 -0.41
C ASP A 326 16.74 -25.92 -1.34
N ILE A 327 17.05 -25.30 -2.47
CA ILE A 327 16.07 -24.89 -3.49
C ILE A 327 15.53 -26.12 -4.20
N VAL A 328 14.23 -26.16 -4.44
CA VAL A 328 13.60 -27.12 -5.36
C VAL A 328 13.14 -26.35 -6.60
N GLN A 329 13.84 -26.57 -7.71
CA GLN A 329 13.52 -25.97 -8.99
C GLN A 329 12.73 -26.96 -9.84
N ASN A 330 11.43 -26.75 -9.98
CA ASN A 330 10.59 -27.58 -10.84
C ASN A 330 10.73 -27.16 -12.30
N SER A 331 10.31 -28.05 -13.21
CA SER A 331 10.37 -27.80 -14.65
C SER A 331 9.62 -26.51 -15.01
N GLY A 332 10.22 -25.68 -15.87
CA GLY A 332 9.64 -24.39 -16.26
C GLY A 332 9.87 -23.25 -15.29
N ALA A 333 10.57 -23.48 -14.18
CA ALA A 333 10.95 -22.45 -13.22
C ALA A 333 12.21 -21.70 -13.68
N ALA A 334 12.27 -20.39 -13.44
CA ALA A 334 13.41 -19.55 -13.79
C ALA A 334 14.28 -19.23 -12.59
N LEU A 335 15.60 -19.40 -12.77
CA LEU A 335 16.62 -18.97 -11.81
C LEU A 335 17.50 -17.91 -12.48
N GLN A 336 17.57 -16.72 -11.86
CA GLN A 336 18.39 -15.61 -12.36
C GLN A 336 19.46 -15.28 -11.33
N THR A 337 20.72 -15.41 -11.72
CA THR A 337 21.85 -15.21 -10.81
C THR A 337 23.16 -15.00 -11.56
N SER A 338 24.26 -14.91 -10.82
CA SER A 338 25.61 -14.80 -11.35
C SER A 338 26.58 -15.63 -10.52
N THR A 339 27.82 -15.72 -10.97
CA THR A 339 28.92 -16.33 -10.22
C THR A 339 29.71 -15.32 -9.38
N ALA A 340 29.10 -14.19 -9.04
CA ALA A 340 29.71 -13.14 -8.24
C ALA A 340 30.14 -13.62 -6.83
N ASN A 341 31.07 -12.89 -6.24
CA ASN A 341 31.51 -13.17 -4.88
C ASN A 341 30.34 -13.14 -3.88
N GLY A 342 30.38 -14.06 -2.93
CA GLY A 342 29.40 -14.13 -1.85
C GLY A 342 28.08 -14.79 -2.21
N ILE A 343 27.84 -15.15 -3.47
CA ILE A 343 26.66 -15.94 -3.87
C ILE A 343 26.87 -17.39 -3.45
N GLU A 344 25.92 -17.90 -2.66
CA GLU A 344 25.84 -19.30 -2.25
C GLU A 344 24.46 -19.82 -2.64
N ILE A 345 24.41 -20.77 -3.55
CA ILE A 345 23.16 -21.38 -4.03
C ILE A 345 23.31 -22.89 -4.00
N SER A 346 22.32 -23.60 -3.51
CA SER A 346 22.22 -25.03 -3.59
C SER A 346 20.80 -25.50 -3.79
N GLY A 347 20.60 -26.58 -4.48
CA GLY A 347 19.28 -27.14 -4.68
C GLY A 347 19.25 -28.36 -5.58
N THR A 348 18.04 -28.70 -6.01
CA THR A 348 17.76 -29.81 -6.92
C THR A 348 16.83 -29.36 -8.04
N HIS A 349 17.02 -29.92 -9.22
CA HIS A 349 16.12 -29.81 -10.35
C HIS A 349 15.97 -31.19 -11.02
N GLN A 350 15.27 -31.26 -12.14
CA GLN A 350 14.98 -32.54 -12.80
C GLN A 350 16.21 -33.36 -13.20
N TYR A 351 17.40 -32.75 -13.31
CA TYR A 351 18.64 -33.42 -13.70
C TYR A 351 19.61 -33.62 -12.53
N GLY A 352 19.18 -33.41 -11.29
CA GLY A 352 19.98 -33.65 -10.09
C GLY A 352 20.25 -32.41 -9.26
N THR A 353 21.28 -32.44 -8.46
CA THR A 353 21.68 -31.32 -7.59
C THR A 353 22.48 -30.28 -8.36
N PHE A 354 22.25 -29.02 -8.00
CA PHE A 354 23.00 -27.88 -8.54
C PHE A 354 23.53 -26.98 -7.42
N SER A 355 24.58 -26.24 -7.72
CA SER A 355 25.13 -25.30 -6.75
C SER A 355 25.88 -24.14 -7.40
N ILE A 356 25.96 -23.04 -6.67
CA ILE A 356 26.94 -21.98 -6.88
C ILE A 356 27.64 -21.77 -5.54
N SER A 357 28.94 -22.00 -5.49
CA SER A 357 29.73 -21.82 -4.30
C SER A 357 31.19 -21.54 -4.69
N GLY A 358 31.85 -20.61 -3.99
CA GLY A 358 33.23 -20.26 -4.29
C GLY A 358 33.45 -19.82 -5.74
N ASN A 359 32.54 -19.07 -6.31
CA ASN A 359 32.58 -18.58 -7.70
C ASN A 359 32.49 -19.69 -8.77
N LEU A 360 32.02 -20.86 -8.41
CA LEU A 360 31.78 -21.98 -9.31
C LEU A 360 30.30 -22.34 -9.35
N ALA A 361 29.71 -22.28 -10.52
CA ALA A 361 28.36 -22.78 -10.78
C ALA A 361 28.44 -24.20 -11.35
N THR A 362 27.68 -25.12 -10.77
CA THR A 362 27.70 -26.54 -11.17
C THR A 362 26.28 -27.03 -11.42
N ASN A 363 26.08 -27.68 -12.57
CA ASN A 363 24.82 -28.31 -12.96
C ASN A 363 23.59 -27.38 -12.90
N MET A 364 23.75 -26.12 -13.32
CA MET A 364 22.64 -25.18 -13.37
C MET A 364 21.65 -25.56 -14.47
N LEU A 365 20.36 -25.29 -14.24
CA LEU A 365 19.31 -25.42 -15.23
C LEU A 365 18.71 -24.02 -15.49
N LEU A 366 18.87 -23.55 -16.71
CA LEU A 366 18.41 -22.22 -17.13
C LEU A 366 17.32 -22.37 -18.19
N GLU A 367 16.11 -22.05 -17.84
CA GLU A 367 14.97 -22.15 -18.74
C GLU A 367 13.92 -21.11 -18.40
N ASN A 368 13.02 -20.83 -19.30
CA ASN A 368 11.83 -20.00 -19.12
C ASN A 368 12.10 -18.63 -18.47
N GLY A 369 13.15 -17.93 -18.92
CA GLY A 369 13.58 -16.65 -18.37
C GLY A 369 14.74 -16.75 -17.39
N GLY A 370 15.20 -17.96 -17.07
CA GLY A 370 16.41 -18.18 -16.27
C GLY A 370 17.65 -17.61 -16.94
N ASN A 371 18.57 -17.05 -16.14
CA ASN A 371 19.79 -16.42 -16.64
C ASN A 371 20.95 -16.63 -15.65
N LEU A 372 22.08 -17.06 -16.16
CA LEU A 372 23.33 -17.14 -15.43
C LEU A 372 24.35 -16.20 -16.07
N LEU A 373 24.87 -15.25 -15.32
CA LEU A 373 26.00 -14.43 -15.70
C LEU A 373 27.28 -14.98 -15.07
N VAL A 374 28.15 -15.53 -15.89
CA VAL A 374 29.46 -16.04 -15.48
C VAL A 374 30.48 -14.90 -15.58
N LEU A 375 30.99 -14.45 -14.45
CA LEU A 375 31.89 -13.31 -14.36
C LEU A 375 33.34 -13.69 -14.66
N ALA A 376 34.18 -12.71 -15.02
CA ALA A 376 35.61 -12.91 -15.24
C ALA A 376 36.29 -13.52 -14.01
N GLY A 377 37.10 -14.56 -14.22
CA GLY A 377 37.79 -15.27 -13.15
C GLY A 377 36.92 -16.27 -12.40
N THR A 378 35.70 -16.54 -12.86
CA THR A 378 34.79 -17.52 -12.29
C THR A 378 34.49 -18.63 -13.29
N GLU A 379 33.77 -19.67 -12.87
CA GLU A 379 33.55 -20.85 -13.68
C GLU A 379 32.11 -21.37 -13.60
N ALA A 380 31.61 -21.94 -14.68
CA ALA A 380 30.37 -22.70 -14.71
C ALA A 380 30.61 -24.04 -15.38
N ARG A 381 30.09 -25.12 -14.80
CA ARG A 381 30.23 -26.50 -15.28
C ARG A 381 28.86 -27.18 -15.42
N ASP A 382 28.77 -28.03 -16.43
CA ASP A 382 27.63 -28.95 -16.61
C ASP A 382 26.26 -28.28 -16.62
N SER A 383 26.19 -27.01 -17.04
CA SER A 383 24.95 -26.26 -17.05
C SER A 383 24.12 -26.63 -18.29
N THR A 384 22.80 -26.66 -18.10
CA THR A 384 21.82 -26.91 -19.17
C THR A 384 21.03 -25.62 -19.44
N VAL A 385 21.00 -25.21 -20.72
CA VAL A 385 20.18 -24.06 -21.15
C VAL A 385 19.04 -24.60 -21.98
N GLY A 386 17.84 -24.52 -21.43
CA GLY A 386 16.61 -24.92 -22.10
C GLY A 386 15.91 -23.74 -22.79
N SER A 387 14.68 -23.99 -23.26
CA SER A 387 13.89 -22.97 -23.94
C SER A 387 13.68 -21.73 -23.06
N GLY A 388 13.98 -20.54 -23.59
CA GLY A 388 13.86 -19.28 -22.88
C GLY A 388 14.93 -19.02 -21.81
N GLY A 389 15.91 -19.91 -21.67
CA GLY A 389 17.04 -19.70 -20.77
C GLY A 389 18.21 -19.00 -21.45
N ALA A 390 19.13 -18.42 -20.68
CA ALA A 390 20.35 -17.79 -21.17
C ALA A 390 21.51 -17.98 -20.22
N ALA A 391 22.70 -18.19 -20.77
CA ALA A 391 23.96 -18.13 -20.04
C ALA A 391 24.87 -17.12 -20.76
N ASN A 392 25.35 -16.13 -20.01
CA ASN A 392 26.21 -15.08 -20.55
C ASN A 392 27.55 -15.08 -19.81
N GLY A 393 28.65 -14.98 -20.53
CA GLY A 393 29.96 -14.77 -19.97
C GLY A 393 30.38 -13.31 -20.12
N SER A 394 30.92 -12.72 -19.09
CA SER A 394 31.63 -11.46 -19.19
C SER A 394 33.06 -11.63 -18.72
N TYR A 395 34.02 -11.20 -19.52
CA TYR A 395 35.40 -11.17 -19.08
C TYR A 395 36.05 -9.82 -19.44
N ARG A 396 36.89 -9.34 -18.53
CA ARG A 396 37.81 -8.23 -18.85
C ARG A 396 39.16 -8.84 -19.17
N SER A 397 39.69 -8.55 -20.35
CA SER A 397 41.04 -8.97 -20.70
C SER A 397 42.05 -8.14 -19.92
N ASN A 398 42.57 -8.68 -18.84
CA ASN A 398 43.79 -8.22 -18.22
C ASN A 398 44.77 -9.41 -18.22
N GLY A 399 45.13 -9.91 -19.40
CA GLY A 399 46.30 -10.75 -19.62
C GLY A 399 46.49 -12.02 -18.79
N LEU A 400 45.45 -12.58 -18.16
CA LEU A 400 45.48 -13.87 -17.47
C LEU A 400 44.34 -14.73 -17.99
N GLY A 401 44.67 -15.82 -18.61
CA GLY A 401 43.73 -16.72 -19.25
C GLY A 401 42.72 -17.31 -18.28
N GLY A 402 41.44 -17.16 -18.55
CA GLY A 402 40.35 -17.89 -17.92
C GLY A 402 39.83 -18.95 -18.87
N HIS A 403 39.49 -20.12 -18.31
CA HIS A 403 38.87 -21.21 -19.04
C HIS A 403 37.37 -21.21 -18.71
N ILE A 404 36.52 -21.08 -19.76
CA ILE A 404 35.07 -21.22 -19.61
C ILE A 404 34.67 -22.47 -20.40
N GLU A 405 34.18 -23.47 -19.71
CA GLU A 405 33.47 -24.59 -20.33
C GLU A 405 31.99 -24.41 -20.13
N THR A 406 31.26 -24.21 -21.20
CA THR A 406 29.79 -24.22 -21.22
C THR A 406 29.34 -25.38 -22.06
N GLY A 407 28.75 -26.38 -21.44
CA GLY A 407 27.99 -27.39 -22.17
C GLY A 407 26.54 -26.90 -22.31
N MET A 408 26.11 -26.68 -23.54
CA MET A 408 24.70 -26.33 -23.82
C MET A 408 23.98 -27.60 -24.29
N ARG A 409 22.89 -27.92 -23.59
CA ARG A 409 21.98 -28.97 -24.04
C ARG A 409 20.68 -28.30 -24.51
N PHE A 410 20.41 -28.36 -25.79
CA PHE A 410 19.12 -27.96 -26.36
C PHE A 410 18.21 -29.17 -26.45
N THR A 411 17.07 -29.14 -25.81
CA THR A 411 16.01 -30.12 -26.00
C THR A 411 14.80 -29.42 -26.58
N ASP A 412 14.49 -29.72 -27.83
CA ASP A 412 13.24 -29.35 -28.50
C ASP A 412 12.60 -30.62 -29.00
N GLY A 413 11.53 -31.04 -28.37
CA GLY A 413 10.84 -32.28 -28.72
C GLY A 413 11.72 -33.54 -28.60
N ASN A 414 11.71 -34.38 -29.61
CA ASN A 414 12.44 -35.64 -29.65
C ASN A 414 13.91 -35.53 -30.11
N TRP A 415 14.45 -34.34 -30.26
CA TRP A 415 15.83 -34.12 -30.72
C TRP A 415 16.70 -33.58 -29.57
N ASN A 416 17.75 -34.31 -29.26
CA ASN A 416 18.79 -33.85 -28.33
C ASN A 416 19.99 -33.35 -29.15
N LEU A 417 20.15 -32.05 -29.32
CA LEU A 417 21.37 -31.46 -29.84
C LEU A 417 22.19 -30.99 -28.64
N THR A 418 23.40 -31.50 -28.51
CA THR A 418 24.35 -31.06 -27.48
C THR A 418 25.51 -30.35 -28.19
N PRO A 419 25.40 -29.04 -28.49
CA PRO A 419 26.58 -28.33 -28.91
C PRO A 419 27.51 -28.15 -27.71
N TYR A 420 28.70 -28.63 -27.85
CA TYR A 420 29.77 -28.39 -26.89
C TYR A 420 30.59 -27.21 -27.40
N ALA A 421 30.61 -26.12 -26.65
CA ALA A 421 31.51 -25.00 -26.89
C ALA A 421 32.51 -24.90 -25.75
N SER A 422 33.76 -25.25 -26.02
CA SER A 422 34.86 -24.92 -25.13
C SER A 422 35.53 -23.65 -25.66
N LEU A 423 35.54 -22.61 -24.84
CA LEU A 423 36.31 -21.41 -25.12
C LEU A 423 37.62 -21.53 -24.38
N THR A 424 38.68 -21.93 -25.10
CA THR A 424 40.05 -21.85 -24.59
C THR A 424 40.51 -20.42 -24.79
N GLY A 425 40.84 -19.71 -23.73
CA GLY A 425 41.29 -18.35 -23.81
C GLY A 425 42.58 -18.22 -24.63
N PHE A 426 42.52 -17.35 -25.62
CA PHE A 426 43.72 -16.89 -26.32
C PHE A 426 44.23 -15.65 -25.62
N THR A 427 45.54 -15.61 -25.34
CA THR A 427 46.23 -14.35 -25.08
C THR A 427 46.21 -13.53 -26.36
N ALA A 428 45.41 -12.49 -26.40
CA ALA A 428 45.54 -11.48 -27.44
C ALA A 428 46.62 -10.51 -26.94
N ASP A 429 47.77 -10.50 -27.58
CA ASP A 429 48.68 -9.40 -27.50
C ASP A 429 47.98 -8.15 -28.07
N ASN A 430 47.87 -7.12 -27.27
CA ASN A 430 47.40 -5.83 -27.71
C ASN A 430 48.54 -5.17 -28.52
N PRO A 431 48.38 -4.86 -29.81
CA PRO A 431 49.28 -3.91 -30.46
C PRO A 431 48.90 -2.52 -30.02
N GLU A 432 49.88 -1.71 -29.74
CA GLU A 432 49.88 -0.32 -29.32
C GLU A 432 48.82 0.60 -29.92
#